data_db7085b525057e414818d74719fe544c
#
_entry.id   db7085b525057e414818d74719fe544c
#
_cell.length_a   1.000
_cell.length_b   1.000
_cell.length_c   1.000
_cell.angle_alpha   90.00
_cell.angle_beta   90.00
_cell.angle_gamma   90.00
#
_symmetry.space_group_name_H-M   'P 1'
#
loop_
_entity.id
_entity.type
_entity.pdbx_description
1 polymer ?
#
loop_
_entity_poly.entity_id
_entity_poly.type
_entity_poly.pdbx_seq_one_letter_code
_entity_poly.pdbx_strand_id
1 'polypeptide(L)'
;MKKIINEPTQVVDEMLQGLSFMHDDLVQRLDGFDVIVRKAEKTGKVGLISGGGSGHEPSHAGFVGDGMLSAAICGAVFSSPTPNQILEAIKAADEGAGVFMVIKNYSGDIMNFEIAQELAEMEGIDVASVVVDDDIAVENSLYTQGRRGVAGTILVHKILGDAARSGKTLSEMKDLADKLVLEIKTIGLALSGATVPEVGKPGFVLEDDEFEYGVGIHGEPGYKKEKMQPSAQLASELVEKLSEGFQLKAGERYGLLINGLGSTPLMEQYVFANDVAKLLHEKGVELAFKKIGNYMTSIDMAGLSLTLIRLADDEWLDALNAPVTTPAW
;
A
#
# COMPACT_ATOMS: atom_id res chain seq x y z
N MET A 1 -14.17 18.82 14.52
CA MET A 1 -13.97 17.54 13.80
C MET A 1 -15.03 16.54 14.22
N LYS A 2 -15.61 15.77 13.28
CA LYS A 2 -16.57 14.69 13.57
C LYS A 2 -15.95 13.35 13.17
N LYS A 3 -15.36 12.65 14.13
CA LYS A 3 -14.75 11.31 13.96
C LYS A 3 -15.16 10.41 15.12
N ILE A 4 -15.27 9.12 14.88
CA ILE A 4 -15.55 8.11 15.92
C ILE A 4 -14.20 7.73 16.55
N ILE A 5 -13.69 8.59 17.38
CA ILE A 5 -12.47 8.44 18.16
C ILE A 5 -12.69 8.97 19.58
N ASN A 6 -11.86 8.57 20.52
CA ASN A 6 -11.82 9.18 21.85
C ASN A 6 -10.83 10.36 21.84
N GLU A 7 -9.61 10.15 22.27
CA GLU A 7 -8.57 11.16 22.28
C GLU A 7 -7.71 11.07 21.00
N PRO A 8 -7.49 12.18 20.27
CA PRO A 8 -6.69 12.16 19.04
C PRO A 8 -5.31 11.53 19.17
N THR A 9 -4.64 11.70 20.30
CA THR A 9 -3.31 11.14 20.60
C THR A 9 -3.32 9.63 20.89
N GLN A 10 -4.50 9.04 21.12
CA GLN A 10 -4.65 7.60 21.40
C GLN A 10 -5.18 6.80 20.21
N VAL A 11 -5.43 7.46 19.09
CA VAL A 11 -6.15 6.85 17.95
C VAL A 11 -5.43 5.60 17.41
N VAL A 12 -4.10 5.60 17.33
CA VAL A 12 -3.33 4.46 16.84
C VAL A 12 -3.37 3.32 17.85
N ASP A 13 -3.14 3.61 19.13
CA ASP A 13 -3.17 2.61 20.20
C ASP A 13 -4.53 1.91 20.27
N GLU A 14 -5.62 2.69 20.33
CA GLU A 14 -6.99 2.17 20.39
C GLU A 14 -7.38 1.41 19.12
N MET A 15 -6.97 1.88 17.95
CA MET A 15 -7.20 1.19 16.68
C MET A 15 -6.51 -0.17 16.65
N LEU A 16 -5.25 -0.28 17.08
CA LEU A 16 -4.52 -1.54 17.12
C LEU A 16 -5.10 -2.52 18.15
N GLN A 17 -5.59 -2.02 19.29
CA GLN A 17 -6.33 -2.84 20.25
C GLN A 17 -7.62 -3.39 19.63
N GLY A 18 -8.38 -2.53 18.93
CA GLY A 18 -9.62 -2.92 18.24
C GLY A 18 -9.38 -3.94 17.14
N LEU A 19 -8.35 -3.75 16.31
CA LEU A 19 -7.97 -4.69 15.26
C LEU A 19 -7.59 -6.06 15.84
N SER A 20 -6.75 -6.07 16.87
CA SER A 20 -6.32 -7.32 17.54
C SER A 20 -7.49 -8.05 18.22
N PHE A 21 -8.47 -7.30 18.74
CA PHE A 21 -9.68 -7.88 19.32
C PHE A 21 -10.60 -8.51 18.25
N MET A 22 -10.79 -7.81 17.12
CA MET A 22 -11.70 -8.26 16.06
C MET A 22 -11.15 -9.45 15.26
N HIS A 23 -9.83 -9.63 15.25
CA HIS A 23 -9.12 -10.66 14.47
C HIS A 23 -8.16 -11.45 15.35
N ASP A 24 -8.57 -11.75 16.59
CA ASP A 24 -7.74 -12.42 17.59
C ASP A 24 -7.39 -13.87 17.23
N ASP A 25 -8.05 -14.44 16.25
CA ASP A 25 -7.73 -15.73 15.62
C ASP A 25 -6.56 -15.65 14.61
N LEU A 26 -6.30 -14.48 14.03
CA LEU A 26 -5.31 -14.30 12.95
C LEU A 26 -4.07 -13.54 13.40
N VAL A 27 -4.24 -12.53 14.23
CA VAL A 27 -3.19 -11.57 14.56
C VAL A 27 -3.15 -11.26 16.06
N GLN A 28 -2.01 -10.74 16.48
CA GLN A 28 -1.84 -10.15 17.82
C GLN A 28 -0.96 -8.91 17.74
N ARG A 29 -1.13 -7.98 18.67
CA ARG A 29 -0.21 -6.88 18.86
C ARG A 29 1.01 -7.37 19.67
N LEU A 30 2.20 -6.94 19.28
CA LEU A 30 3.42 -7.20 20.02
C LEU A 30 3.45 -6.35 21.30
N ASP A 31 3.75 -6.97 22.43
CA ASP A 31 3.75 -6.31 23.73
C ASP A 31 4.71 -5.11 23.76
N GLY A 32 4.18 -3.95 24.11
CA GLY A 32 4.94 -2.69 24.23
C GLY A 32 5.25 -1.99 22.90
N PHE A 33 4.76 -2.49 21.76
CA PHE A 33 5.02 -1.92 20.44
C PHE A 33 3.76 -1.76 19.60
N ASP A 34 3.78 -0.80 18.68
CA ASP A 34 2.74 -0.63 17.67
C ASP A 34 3.05 -1.50 16.44
N VAL A 35 3.09 -2.80 16.68
CA VAL A 35 3.39 -3.82 15.70
C VAL A 35 2.32 -4.91 15.77
N ILE A 36 1.71 -5.21 14.64
CA ILE A 36 0.80 -6.35 14.49
C ILE A 36 1.57 -7.52 13.88
N VAL A 37 1.49 -8.68 14.51
CA VAL A 37 2.17 -9.90 14.07
C VAL A 37 1.17 -11.02 13.81
N ARG A 38 1.49 -11.89 12.87
CA ARG A 38 0.70 -13.07 12.53
C ARG A 38 0.71 -14.09 13.67
N LYS A 39 -0.46 -14.62 14.03
CA LYS A 39 -0.60 -15.79 14.89
C LYS A 39 -0.50 -17.06 14.04
N ALA A 40 0.71 -17.57 13.89
CA ALA A 40 0.94 -18.84 13.20
C ALA A 40 2.16 -19.53 13.79
N GLU A 41 2.23 -20.85 13.63
CA GLU A 41 3.46 -21.58 13.94
C GLU A 41 4.58 -21.14 12.99
N LYS A 42 5.79 -21.02 13.52
CA LYS A 42 6.98 -20.72 12.71
C LYS A 42 7.29 -21.91 11.80
N THR A 43 7.47 -21.64 10.53
CA THR A 43 7.67 -22.67 9.49
C THR A 43 9.10 -22.70 8.93
N GLY A 44 9.97 -21.84 9.43
CA GLY A 44 11.34 -21.69 8.95
C GLY A 44 11.45 -21.03 7.58
N LYS A 45 10.46 -20.21 7.22
CA LYS A 45 10.40 -19.46 5.96
C LYS A 45 10.82 -18.00 6.16
N VAL A 46 11.06 -17.31 5.05
CA VAL A 46 11.34 -15.87 5.08
C VAL A 46 10.15 -15.13 5.65
N GLY A 47 10.38 -14.29 6.66
CA GLY A 47 9.38 -13.36 7.18
C GLY A 47 9.19 -12.18 6.22
N LEU A 48 7.96 -11.78 5.96
CA LEU A 48 7.66 -10.60 5.14
C LEU A 48 7.06 -9.51 6.00
N ILE A 49 7.69 -8.33 6.04
CA ILE A 49 7.19 -7.20 6.82
C ILE A 49 7.05 -5.93 5.99
N SER A 50 6.19 -5.05 6.43
CA SER A 50 6.04 -3.70 5.90
C SER A 50 5.47 -2.80 6.99
N GLY A 51 5.47 -1.50 6.74
CA GLY A 51 4.93 -0.51 7.68
C GLY A 51 5.02 0.90 7.14
N GLY A 52 4.78 1.81 8.03
CA GLY A 52 4.76 3.25 7.76
C GLY A 52 3.85 3.96 8.75
N GLY A 53 3.50 5.21 8.48
CA GLY A 53 2.52 5.94 9.26
C GLY A 53 1.15 5.28 9.24
N SER A 54 0.40 5.35 10.33
CA SER A 54 -1.01 5.01 10.38
C SER A 54 -1.86 6.05 9.62
N GLY A 55 -3.11 5.73 9.31
CA GLY A 55 -4.00 6.57 8.50
C GLY A 55 -4.24 6.05 7.09
N HIS A 56 -3.66 4.90 6.76
CA HIS A 56 -3.80 4.24 5.46
C HIS A 56 -4.60 2.93 5.54
N GLU A 57 -5.29 2.71 6.65
CA GLU A 57 -6.01 1.46 6.91
C GLU A 57 -6.91 1.05 5.71
N PRO A 58 -6.90 -0.28 5.43
CA PRO A 58 -6.31 -1.41 6.16
C PRO A 58 -4.80 -1.58 6.02
N SER A 59 -4.08 -0.80 5.21
CA SER A 59 -2.61 -0.88 5.12
C SER A 59 -1.94 -0.38 6.41
N HIS A 60 -0.96 -1.10 7.00
CA HIS A 60 -0.51 -2.39 6.50
C HIS A 60 -1.02 -3.54 7.39
N ALA A 61 -1.51 -3.22 8.62
CA ALA A 61 -1.90 -4.19 9.66
C ALA A 61 -3.02 -5.16 9.19
N GLY A 62 -3.96 -4.68 8.37
CA GLY A 62 -5.03 -5.51 7.80
C GLY A 62 -4.55 -6.57 6.80
N PHE A 63 -3.30 -6.53 6.38
CA PHE A 63 -2.69 -7.51 5.47
C PHE A 63 -1.72 -8.48 6.17
N VAL A 64 -1.71 -8.47 7.49
CA VAL A 64 -0.96 -9.47 8.28
C VAL A 64 -1.74 -10.79 8.30
N GLY A 65 -1.09 -11.87 7.86
CA GLY A 65 -1.69 -13.20 7.83
C GLY A 65 -1.06 -14.13 6.82
N ASP A 66 -1.63 -15.31 6.64
CA ASP A 66 -1.09 -16.31 5.72
C ASP A 66 -1.21 -15.87 4.27
N GLY A 67 -0.09 -15.96 3.54
CA GLY A 67 0.03 -15.59 2.13
C GLY A 67 0.23 -14.09 1.88
N MET A 68 0.39 -13.26 2.95
CA MET A 68 0.78 -11.85 2.87
C MET A 68 1.83 -11.51 3.94
N LEU A 69 1.62 -10.48 4.78
CA LEU A 69 2.62 -10.03 5.75
C LEU A 69 2.72 -10.95 6.98
N SER A 70 3.94 -11.15 7.49
CA SER A 70 4.21 -11.75 8.80
C SER A 70 4.04 -10.74 9.93
N ALA A 71 4.41 -9.48 9.68
CA ALA A 71 4.20 -8.38 10.62
C ALA A 71 4.02 -7.05 9.91
N ALA A 72 3.32 -6.12 10.55
CA ALA A 72 3.14 -4.74 10.11
C ALA A 72 3.48 -3.77 11.24
N ILE A 73 4.27 -2.74 10.93
CA ILE A 73 4.70 -1.71 11.86
C ILE A 73 3.86 -0.45 11.63
N CYS A 74 3.19 0.03 12.68
CA CYS A 74 2.27 1.15 12.63
C CYS A 74 2.89 2.37 13.33
N GLY A 75 3.34 3.35 12.57
CA GLY A 75 3.81 4.62 13.09
C GLY A 75 2.65 5.52 13.56
N ALA A 76 2.96 6.67 14.14
CA ALA A 76 1.95 7.71 14.38
C ALA A 76 1.28 8.12 13.07
N VAL A 77 0.13 8.80 13.16
CA VAL A 77 -0.64 9.16 11.95
C VAL A 77 0.24 9.94 10.97
N PHE A 78 0.39 9.42 9.75
CA PHE A 78 1.21 9.95 8.66
C PHE A 78 2.70 10.15 9.01
N SER A 79 3.22 9.43 9.99
CA SER A 79 4.61 9.51 10.41
C SER A 79 5.27 8.13 10.45
N SER A 80 6.48 8.04 9.93
CA SER A 80 7.25 6.80 9.90
C SER A 80 7.48 6.20 11.29
N PRO A 81 7.40 4.87 11.47
CA PRO A 81 7.74 4.21 12.72
C PRO A 81 9.21 4.37 13.06
N THR A 82 9.54 4.23 14.34
CA THR A 82 10.94 4.31 14.80
C THR A 82 11.73 3.07 14.38
N PRO A 83 13.08 3.18 14.22
CA PRO A 83 13.93 2.02 13.94
C PRO A 83 13.80 0.89 14.97
N ASN A 84 13.59 1.22 16.25
CA ASN A 84 13.38 0.22 17.28
C ASN A 84 12.08 -0.58 17.11
N GLN A 85 10.98 0.07 16.72
CA GLN A 85 9.73 -0.63 16.41
C GLN A 85 9.89 -1.58 15.21
N ILE A 86 10.63 -1.14 14.18
CA ILE A 86 10.91 -1.94 12.99
C ILE A 86 11.80 -3.14 13.34
N LEU A 87 12.84 -2.94 14.17
CA LEU A 87 13.71 -4.01 14.64
C LEU A 87 12.94 -5.10 15.39
N GLU A 88 12.05 -4.72 16.29
CA GLU A 88 11.22 -5.69 17.02
C GLU A 88 10.25 -6.44 16.10
N ALA A 89 9.74 -5.80 15.04
CA ALA A 89 8.96 -6.49 14.02
C ALA A 89 9.82 -7.48 13.21
N ILE A 90 11.07 -7.14 12.88
CA ILE A 90 12.02 -8.05 12.23
C ILE A 90 12.23 -9.28 13.12
N LYS A 91 12.55 -9.10 14.39
CA LYS A 91 12.75 -10.20 15.34
C LYS A 91 11.52 -11.10 15.49
N ALA A 92 10.33 -10.49 15.52
CA ALA A 92 9.08 -11.23 15.61
C ALA A 92 8.77 -12.04 14.34
N ALA A 93 9.11 -11.50 13.18
CA ALA A 93 8.87 -12.12 11.88
C ALA A 93 9.93 -13.13 11.47
N ASP A 94 11.14 -13.08 12.06
CA ASP A 94 12.20 -14.00 11.71
C ASP A 94 11.89 -15.43 12.20
N GLU A 95 11.95 -16.35 11.25
CA GLU A 95 11.77 -17.79 11.48
C GLU A 95 13.08 -18.58 11.24
N GLY A 96 14.22 -17.88 11.12
CA GLY A 96 15.54 -18.45 10.86
C GLY A 96 15.94 -18.49 9.38
N ALA A 97 15.10 -17.98 8.47
CA ALA A 97 15.40 -17.84 7.04
C ALA A 97 15.58 -16.36 6.61
N GLY A 98 15.61 -15.45 7.58
CA GLY A 98 15.72 -14.02 7.38
C GLY A 98 14.37 -13.32 7.13
N VAL A 99 14.43 -12.01 6.97
CA VAL A 99 13.26 -11.14 6.84
C VAL A 99 13.37 -10.27 5.58
N PHE A 100 12.28 -10.22 4.81
CA PHE A 100 12.17 -9.33 3.67
C PHE A 100 11.26 -8.13 4.00
N MET A 101 11.75 -6.92 3.71
CA MET A 101 11.05 -5.67 4.00
C MET A 101 10.50 -5.03 2.72
N VAL A 102 9.22 -4.69 2.70
CA VAL A 102 8.62 -3.86 1.65
C VAL A 102 8.47 -2.44 2.19
N ILE A 103 9.16 -1.49 1.59
CA ILE A 103 9.29 -0.12 2.06
C ILE A 103 8.68 0.81 1.02
N LYS A 104 7.76 1.69 1.43
CA LYS A 104 7.27 2.77 0.55
C LYS A 104 8.34 3.85 0.44
N ASN A 105 8.50 4.42 -0.76
CA ASN A 105 9.49 5.48 -1.01
C ASN A 105 9.08 6.81 -0.35
N TYR A 106 9.37 6.92 0.95
CA TYR A 106 9.33 8.16 1.74
C TYR A 106 10.61 8.25 2.55
N SER A 107 11.22 9.43 2.62
CA SER A 107 12.55 9.61 3.23
C SER A 107 12.64 9.11 4.68
N GLY A 108 11.58 9.33 5.47
CA GLY A 108 11.53 8.85 6.85
C GLY A 108 11.44 7.32 6.93
N ASP A 109 10.61 6.69 6.09
CA ASP A 109 10.50 5.23 6.04
C ASP A 109 11.84 4.62 5.61
N ILE A 110 12.42 5.08 4.50
CA ILE A 110 13.71 4.57 4.00
C ILE A 110 14.77 4.63 5.10
N MET A 111 15.01 5.80 5.69
CA MET A 111 16.05 5.99 6.71
C MET A 111 15.81 5.09 7.94
N ASN A 112 14.57 5.01 8.43
CA ASN A 112 14.28 4.25 9.64
C ASN A 112 14.35 2.73 9.41
N PHE A 113 13.92 2.25 8.22
CA PHE A 113 14.04 0.83 7.86
C PHE A 113 15.49 0.44 7.59
N GLU A 114 16.31 1.30 6.97
CA GLU A 114 17.76 1.06 6.79
C GLU A 114 18.48 0.94 8.13
N ILE A 115 18.23 1.84 9.08
CA ILE A 115 18.79 1.75 10.42
C ILE A 115 18.37 0.44 11.13
N ALA A 116 17.10 0.07 11.00
CA ALA A 116 16.61 -1.17 11.61
C ALA A 116 17.23 -2.42 10.95
N GLN A 117 17.47 -2.40 9.65
CA GLN A 117 18.20 -3.45 8.94
C GLN A 117 19.61 -3.61 9.49
N GLU A 118 20.38 -2.53 9.61
CA GLU A 118 21.73 -2.58 10.18
C GLU A 118 21.73 -3.15 11.60
N LEU A 119 20.77 -2.75 12.44
CA LEU A 119 20.64 -3.27 13.79
C LEU A 119 20.30 -4.77 13.80
N ALA A 120 19.41 -5.23 12.93
CA ALA A 120 19.04 -6.65 12.80
C ALA A 120 20.22 -7.52 12.34
N GLU A 121 21.00 -7.03 11.37
CA GLU A 121 22.21 -7.71 10.88
C GLU A 121 23.28 -7.83 11.98
N MET A 122 23.41 -6.82 12.85
CA MET A 122 24.28 -6.90 14.04
C MET A 122 23.82 -7.96 15.05
N GLU A 123 22.54 -8.28 15.07
CA GLU A 123 21.95 -9.35 15.89
C GLU A 123 21.94 -10.72 15.17
N GLY A 124 22.48 -10.79 13.95
CA GLY A 124 22.61 -12.03 13.18
C GLY A 124 21.37 -12.44 12.39
N ILE A 125 20.46 -11.51 12.14
CA ILE A 125 19.27 -11.75 11.29
C ILE A 125 19.57 -11.22 9.89
N ASP A 126 19.49 -12.07 8.88
CA ASP A 126 19.62 -11.68 7.48
C ASP A 126 18.39 -10.89 7.03
N VAL A 127 18.61 -9.71 6.44
CA VAL A 127 17.52 -8.84 5.98
C VAL A 127 17.76 -8.40 4.54
N ALA A 128 16.69 -8.43 3.74
CA ALA A 128 16.67 -7.81 2.41
C ALA A 128 15.43 -6.92 2.27
N SER A 129 15.45 -6.01 1.32
CA SER A 129 14.36 -5.07 1.13
C SER A 129 14.12 -4.71 -0.33
N VAL A 130 12.92 -4.17 -0.58
CA VAL A 130 12.58 -3.48 -1.82
C VAL A 130 11.89 -2.16 -1.49
N VAL A 131 12.21 -1.13 -2.26
CA VAL A 131 11.53 0.17 -2.21
C VAL A 131 10.47 0.22 -3.30
N VAL A 132 9.25 0.58 -2.92
CA VAL A 132 8.10 0.75 -3.83
C VAL A 132 7.93 2.23 -4.15
N ASP A 133 7.93 2.57 -5.45
CA ASP A 133 7.86 3.91 -5.99
C ASP A 133 6.85 4.01 -7.15
N ASP A 134 5.70 3.40 -6.98
CA ASP A 134 4.70 3.16 -8.02
C ASP A 134 3.92 4.39 -8.49
N ASP A 135 3.93 5.50 -7.74
CA ASP A 135 3.18 6.72 -8.09
C ASP A 135 3.82 7.49 -9.26
N ILE A 136 3.15 7.48 -10.41
CA ILE A 136 3.63 8.18 -11.62
C ILE A 136 3.13 9.62 -11.75
N ALA A 137 2.38 10.13 -10.79
CA ALA A 137 1.82 11.50 -10.86
C ALA A 137 2.91 12.57 -10.84
N VAL A 138 3.97 12.36 -10.06
CA VAL A 138 5.09 13.28 -9.91
C VAL A 138 6.41 12.52 -9.88
N GLU A 139 7.46 13.12 -10.46
CA GLU A 139 8.80 12.51 -10.44
C GLU A 139 9.52 12.71 -9.10
N ASN A 140 9.19 13.78 -8.38
CA ASN A 140 9.70 14.09 -7.05
C ASN A 140 8.58 14.72 -6.20
N SER A 141 8.55 14.43 -4.92
CA SER A 141 7.58 14.97 -3.98
C SER A 141 8.26 15.63 -2.78
N LEU A 142 7.49 16.27 -1.91
CA LEU A 142 8.02 17.01 -0.74
C LEU A 142 8.81 16.11 0.23
N TYR A 143 8.46 14.82 0.32
CA TYR A 143 9.00 13.85 1.29
C TYR A 143 9.72 12.68 0.64
N THR A 144 10.03 12.76 -0.67
CA THR A 144 10.68 11.67 -1.41
C THR A 144 11.80 12.19 -2.31
N GLN A 145 12.81 11.36 -2.51
CA GLN A 145 13.65 11.43 -3.70
C GLN A 145 13.10 10.42 -4.69
N GLY A 146 12.63 10.90 -5.85
CA GLY A 146 11.90 10.07 -6.80
C GLY A 146 10.39 9.98 -6.51
N ARG A 147 9.74 8.99 -7.09
CA ARG A 147 8.30 8.77 -7.00
C ARG A 147 7.90 8.28 -5.61
N ARG A 148 6.65 8.56 -5.22
CA ARG A 148 6.07 8.06 -3.97
C ARG A 148 5.70 6.59 -4.09
N GLY A 149 5.71 5.86 -2.96
CA GLY A 149 5.09 4.54 -2.82
C GLY A 149 3.64 4.67 -2.34
N VAL A 150 2.70 4.13 -3.12
CA VAL A 150 1.26 4.22 -2.87
C VAL A 150 0.57 2.85 -3.03
N ALA A 151 -0.66 2.78 -3.52
CA ALA A 151 -1.50 1.59 -3.50
C ALA A 151 -0.93 0.35 -4.20
N GLY A 152 -0.01 0.49 -5.16
CA GLY A 152 0.68 -0.64 -5.78
C GLY A 152 1.48 -1.50 -4.80
N THR A 153 1.88 -0.94 -3.67
CA THR A 153 2.53 -1.65 -2.56
C THR A 153 1.75 -2.88 -2.11
N ILE A 154 0.42 -2.85 -2.18
CA ILE A 154 -0.45 -3.97 -1.76
C ILE A 154 -0.28 -5.18 -2.67
N LEU A 155 -0.09 -4.95 -3.99
CA LEU A 155 0.17 -6.03 -4.95
C LEU A 155 1.55 -6.65 -4.69
N VAL A 156 2.53 -5.83 -4.28
CA VAL A 156 3.85 -6.32 -3.84
C VAL A 156 3.70 -7.21 -2.60
N HIS A 157 2.92 -6.80 -1.59
CA HIS A 157 2.66 -7.64 -0.42
C HIS A 157 2.05 -8.99 -0.79
N LYS A 158 1.11 -8.99 -1.73
CA LYS A 158 0.40 -10.19 -2.14
C LYS A 158 1.30 -11.18 -2.88
N ILE A 159 2.10 -10.68 -3.83
CA ILE A 159 2.99 -11.53 -4.64
C ILE A 159 4.17 -12.04 -3.81
N LEU A 160 4.82 -11.17 -3.02
CA LEU A 160 5.92 -11.58 -2.16
C LEU A 160 5.46 -12.45 -0.98
N GLY A 161 4.25 -12.25 -0.48
CA GLY A 161 3.67 -13.11 0.56
C GLY A 161 3.45 -14.54 0.07
N ASP A 162 2.99 -14.71 -1.16
CA ASP A 162 2.88 -16.03 -1.80
C ASP A 162 4.25 -16.65 -2.06
N ALA A 163 5.22 -15.87 -2.51
CA ALA A 163 6.60 -16.29 -2.70
C ALA A 163 7.24 -16.80 -1.40
N ALA A 164 7.10 -16.05 -0.29
CA ALA A 164 7.55 -16.46 1.04
C ALA A 164 6.85 -17.74 1.50
N ARG A 165 5.53 -17.81 1.35
CA ARG A 165 4.73 -19.00 1.68
C ARG A 165 5.17 -20.22 0.89
N SER A 166 5.53 -20.05 -0.37
CA SER A 166 6.04 -21.11 -1.26
C SER A 166 7.47 -21.55 -0.93
N GLY A 167 8.16 -20.86 -0.01
CA GLY A 167 9.49 -21.21 0.47
C GLY A 167 10.63 -20.64 -0.39
N LYS A 168 10.41 -19.56 -1.14
CA LYS A 168 11.49 -18.83 -1.81
C LYS A 168 12.47 -18.29 -0.76
N THR A 169 13.76 -18.37 -1.08
CA THR A 169 14.85 -17.83 -0.27
C THR A 169 14.86 -16.30 -0.30
N LEU A 170 15.56 -15.68 0.65
CA LEU A 170 15.70 -14.22 0.71
C LEU A 170 16.26 -13.62 -0.59
N SER A 171 17.25 -14.29 -1.21
CA SER A 171 17.82 -13.89 -2.49
C SER A 171 16.81 -13.99 -3.65
N GLU A 172 16.07 -15.11 -3.73
CA GLU A 172 15.03 -15.28 -4.76
C GLU A 172 13.90 -14.28 -4.62
N MET A 173 13.53 -13.93 -3.38
CA MET A 173 12.56 -12.87 -3.11
C MET A 173 13.08 -11.50 -3.53
N LYS A 174 14.37 -11.21 -3.33
CA LYS A 174 14.99 -9.97 -3.78
C LYS A 174 14.97 -9.86 -5.31
N ASP A 175 15.37 -10.91 -6.02
CA ASP A 175 15.36 -10.96 -7.48
C ASP A 175 13.94 -10.79 -8.06
N LEU A 176 12.94 -11.38 -7.40
CA LEU A 176 11.54 -11.23 -7.76
C LEU A 176 11.06 -9.80 -7.53
N ALA A 177 11.32 -9.25 -6.35
CA ALA A 177 10.87 -7.93 -5.94
C ALA A 177 11.42 -6.82 -6.84
N ASP A 178 12.72 -6.89 -7.20
CA ASP A 178 13.37 -5.90 -8.07
C ASP A 178 12.76 -5.86 -9.48
N LYS A 179 12.28 -6.99 -9.98
CA LYS A 179 11.55 -7.03 -11.26
C LYS A 179 10.11 -6.53 -11.10
N LEU A 180 9.46 -6.93 -10.02
CA LEU A 180 8.05 -6.67 -9.76
C LEU A 180 7.74 -5.18 -9.65
N VAL A 181 8.55 -4.42 -8.89
CA VAL A 181 8.29 -2.99 -8.65
C VAL A 181 8.39 -2.17 -9.94
N LEU A 182 9.13 -2.61 -10.95
CA LEU A 182 9.23 -1.94 -12.24
C LEU A 182 7.95 -2.05 -13.07
N GLU A 183 7.15 -3.08 -12.79
CA GLU A 183 5.94 -3.42 -13.56
C GLU A 183 4.66 -2.95 -12.87
N ILE A 184 4.75 -2.11 -11.84
CA ILE A 184 3.60 -1.54 -11.13
C ILE A 184 3.61 -0.02 -11.27
N LYS A 185 2.47 0.55 -11.66
CA LYS A 185 2.28 2.00 -11.73
C LYS A 185 0.92 2.39 -11.23
N THR A 186 0.90 3.47 -10.46
CA THR A 186 -0.32 4.03 -9.84
C THR A 186 -0.43 5.51 -10.13
N ILE A 187 -1.65 5.98 -10.27
CA ILE A 187 -1.98 7.40 -10.29
C ILE A 187 -3.35 7.60 -9.64
N GLY A 188 -3.52 8.71 -8.92
CA GLY A 188 -4.76 8.99 -8.22
C GLY A 188 -5.29 10.40 -8.45
N LEU A 189 -6.44 10.66 -7.84
CA LEU A 189 -7.04 11.98 -7.73
C LEU A 189 -7.71 12.14 -6.36
N ALA A 190 -7.80 13.36 -5.88
CA ALA A 190 -8.46 13.70 -4.62
C ALA A 190 -9.55 14.75 -4.83
N LEU A 191 -10.67 14.57 -4.13
CA LEU A 191 -11.82 15.48 -4.11
C LEU A 191 -11.84 16.30 -2.81
N SER A 192 -11.11 15.87 -1.79
CA SER A 192 -10.97 16.59 -0.51
C SER A 192 -9.68 16.21 0.20
N GLY A 193 -9.19 17.04 1.10
CA GLY A 193 -8.07 16.71 1.99
C GLY A 193 -8.47 15.78 3.12
N ALA A 194 -7.55 14.96 3.59
CA ALA A 194 -7.69 14.15 4.80
C ALA A 194 -7.63 15.01 6.05
N THR A 195 -8.42 14.65 7.08
CA THR A 195 -8.40 15.31 8.38
C THR A 195 -7.64 14.48 9.39
N VAL A 196 -6.38 14.85 9.64
CA VAL A 196 -5.55 14.23 10.68
C VAL A 196 -6.15 14.52 12.06
N PRO A 197 -6.40 13.49 12.90
CA PRO A 197 -7.08 13.67 14.20
C PRO A 197 -6.47 14.74 15.10
N GLU A 198 -5.15 14.76 15.27
CA GLU A 198 -4.48 15.74 16.13
C GLU A 198 -4.52 17.16 15.58
N VAL A 199 -4.62 17.34 14.26
CA VAL A 199 -4.71 18.65 13.61
C VAL A 199 -6.15 19.17 13.60
N GLY A 200 -7.13 18.29 13.44
CA GLY A 200 -8.55 18.58 13.52
C GLY A 200 -9.14 19.36 12.34
N LYS A 201 -8.36 19.58 11.28
CA LYS A 201 -8.76 20.25 10.03
C LYS A 201 -8.14 19.55 8.82
N PRO A 202 -8.75 19.67 7.62
CA PRO A 202 -8.18 19.10 6.40
C PRO A 202 -6.76 19.60 6.12
N GLY A 203 -5.89 18.72 5.61
CA GLY A 203 -4.52 19.03 5.26
C GLY A 203 -4.39 20.01 4.10
N PHE A 204 -5.37 20.00 3.20
CA PHE A 204 -5.55 20.99 2.13
C PHE A 204 -7.04 21.22 1.87
N VAL A 205 -7.36 22.29 1.15
CA VAL A 205 -8.74 22.66 0.79
C VAL A 205 -8.83 22.82 -0.72
N LEU A 206 -9.92 22.30 -1.29
CA LEU A 206 -10.37 22.53 -2.65
C LEU A 206 -11.70 23.31 -2.58
N GLU A 207 -12.01 24.07 -3.64
CA GLU A 207 -13.34 24.65 -3.79
C GLU A 207 -14.39 23.55 -3.97
N ASP A 208 -15.66 23.86 -3.75
CA ASP A 208 -16.76 22.87 -3.78
C ASP A 208 -16.89 22.10 -5.10
N ASP A 209 -16.40 22.68 -6.19
CA ASP A 209 -16.42 22.12 -7.54
C ASP A 209 -15.01 21.81 -8.09
N GLU A 210 -14.01 21.71 -7.23
CA GLU A 210 -12.62 21.42 -7.60
C GLU A 210 -12.18 20.02 -7.17
N PHE A 211 -11.23 19.50 -7.92
CA PHE A 211 -10.47 18.30 -7.56
C PHE A 211 -9.00 18.44 -8.02
N GLU A 212 -8.14 17.56 -7.54
CA GLU A 212 -6.71 17.59 -7.87
C GLU A 212 -6.22 16.20 -8.29
N TYR A 213 -5.61 16.13 -9.48
CA TYR A 213 -4.92 14.93 -9.96
C TYR A 213 -3.57 14.75 -9.28
N GLY A 214 -3.25 13.52 -8.92
CA GLY A 214 -1.93 13.12 -8.44
C GLY A 214 -1.62 13.50 -7.00
N VAL A 215 -2.63 13.77 -6.18
CA VAL A 215 -2.43 14.00 -4.74
C VAL A 215 -1.89 12.74 -4.07
N GLY A 216 -0.88 12.90 -3.20
CA GLY A 216 -0.30 11.82 -2.42
C GLY A 216 -1.17 11.38 -1.25
N ILE A 217 -0.84 10.22 -0.68
CA ILE A 217 -1.61 9.62 0.42
C ILE A 217 -1.46 10.34 1.77
N HIS A 218 -0.53 11.29 1.90
CA HIS A 218 -0.43 12.20 3.05
C HIS A 218 -0.93 13.62 2.73
N GLY A 219 -1.57 13.81 1.55
CA GLY A 219 -2.02 15.11 1.07
C GLY A 219 -0.96 15.95 0.38
N GLU A 220 0.14 15.33 -0.08
CA GLU A 220 1.14 16.00 -0.89
C GLU A 220 0.53 16.49 -2.20
N PRO A 221 0.87 17.71 -2.66
CA PRO A 221 0.31 18.26 -3.88
C PRO A 221 0.45 17.34 -5.08
N GLY A 222 -0.59 17.31 -5.90
CA GLY A 222 -0.59 16.68 -7.20
C GLY A 222 0.01 17.57 -8.29
N TYR A 223 -0.34 17.29 -9.54
CA TYR A 223 0.20 18.02 -10.69
C TYR A 223 -0.82 18.96 -11.36
N LYS A 224 -2.13 18.81 -11.08
CA LYS A 224 -3.17 19.57 -11.77
C LYS A 224 -4.45 19.68 -10.95
N LYS A 225 -4.91 20.92 -10.71
CA LYS A 225 -6.25 21.20 -10.16
C LYS A 225 -7.20 21.58 -11.30
N GLU A 226 -8.40 21.05 -11.26
CA GLU A 226 -9.46 21.34 -12.24
C GLU A 226 -10.84 21.40 -11.58
N LYS A 227 -11.82 21.91 -12.35
CA LYS A 227 -13.23 21.83 -11.99
C LYS A 227 -13.74 20.41 -12.21
N MET A 228 -14.67 19.98 -11.34
CA MET A 228 -15.21 18.62 -11.32
C MET A 228 -15.73 18.21 -12.69
N GLN A 229 -15.40 17.00 -13.09
CA GLN A 229 -15.72 16.42 -14.40
C GLN A 229 -16.48 15.09 -14.23
N PRO A 230 -17.21 14.64 -15.26
CA PRO A 230 -17.79 13.30 -15.25
C PRO A 230 -16.73 12.20 -15.11
N SER A 231 -17.10 11.09 -14.45
CA SER A 231 -16.22 9.94 -14.21
C SER A 231 -15.46 9.46 -15.46
N ALA A 232 -16.11 9.45 -16.62
CA ALA A 232 -15.47 9.06 -17.88
C ALA A 232 -14.27 9.95 -18.27
N GLN A 233 -14.31 11.24 -17.95
CA GLN A 233 -13.20 12.16 -18.22
C GLN A 233 -12.08 11.97 -17.20
N LEU A 234 -12.42 11.79 -15.91
CA LEU A 234 -11.45 11.46 -14.85
C LEU A 234 -10.72 10.16 -15.18
N ALA A 235 -11.46 9.12 -15.58
CA ALA A 235 -10.89 7.85 -16.00
C ALA A 235 -9.99 7.98 -17.23
N SER A 236 -10.37 8.82 -18.19
CA SER A 236 -9.58 9.06 -19.42
C SER A 236 -8.20 9.62 -19.08
N GLU A 237 -8.12 10.64 -18.23
CA GLU A 237 -6.83 11.25 -17.81
C GLU A 237 -5.93 10.21 -17.11
N LEU A 238 -6.47 9.44 -16.15
CA LEU A 238 -5.69 8.47 -15.41
C LEU A 238 -5.21 7.30 -16.32
N VAL A 239 -6.08 6.81 -17.20
CA VAL A 239 -5.72 5.73 -18.14
C VAL A 239 -4.70 6.22 -19.17
N GLU A 240 -4.80 7.46 -19.65
CA GLU A 240 -3.79 8.02 -20.56
C GLU A 240 -2.43 8.12 -19.89
N LYS A 241 -2.34 8.65 -18.67
CA LYS A 241 -1.10 8.72 -17.90
C LYS A 241 -0.46 7.34 -17.67
N LEU A 242 -1.26 6.34 -17.31
CA LEU A 242 -0.77 4.97 -17.17
C LEU A 242 -0.34 4.39 -18.53
N SER A 243 -1.06 4.70 -19.60
CA SER A 243 -0.71 4.28 -20.97
C SER A 243 0.64 4.82 -21.40
N GLU A 244 0.90 6.11 -21.14
CA GLU A 244 2.20 6.74 -21.38
C GLU A 244 3.30 6.09 -20.54
N GLY A 245 3.05 5.88 -19.24
CA GLY A 245 3.99 5.29 -18.30
C GLY A 245 4.39 3.86 -18.62
N PHE A 246 3.45 3.04 -19.12
CA PHE A 246 3.72 1.65 -19.51
C PHE A 246 4.07 1.46 -20.99
N GLN A 247 3.68 2.41 -21.87
CA GLN A 247 3.62 2.19 -23.31
C GLN A 247 2.75 0.95 -23.63
N LEU A 248 1.50 0.97 -23.14
CA LEU A 248 0.55 -0.15 -23.25
C LEU A 248 0.49 -0.71 -24.67
N LYS A 249 0.52 -2.03 -24.81
CA LYS A 249 0.41 -2.73 -26.10
C LYS A 249 -0.78 -3.67 -26.08
N ALA A 250 -1.47 -3.74 -27.20
CA ALA A 250 -2.56 -4.69 -27.39
C ALA A 250 -2.06 -6.15 -27.20
N GLY A 251 -2.86 -6.95 -26.49
CA GLY A 251 -2.56 -8.34 -26.17
C GLY A 251 -1.66 -8.55 -24.93
N GLU A 252 -1.13 -7.49 -24.32
CA GLU A 252 -0.46 -7.61 -23.02
C GLU A 252 -1.48 -7.81 -21.89
N ARG A 253 -1.09 -8.61 -20.88
CA ARG A 253 -1.93 -8.90 -19.71
C ARG A 253 -1.58 -7.97 -18.55
N TYR A 254 -2.62 -7.46 -17.90
CA TYR A 254 -2.50 -6.58 -16.73
C TYR A 254 -3.39 -7.04 -15.58
N GLY A 255 -2.95 -6.73 -14.36
CA GLY A 255 -3.80 -6.65 -13.18
C GLY A 255 -4.24 -5.22 -12.94
N LEU A 256 -5.48 -5.05 -12.49
CA LEU A 256 -6.12 -3.76 -12.19
C LEU A 256 -6.48 -3.70 -10.71
N LEU A 257 -6.07 -2.61 -10.03
CA LEU A 257 -6.56 -2.26 -8.70
C LEU A 257 -7.16 -0.85 -8.75
N ILE A 258 -8.43 -0.73 -8.34
CA ILE A 258 -9.08 0.55 -8.05
C ILE A 258 -9.17 0.67 -6.54
N ASN A 259 -8.53 1.68 -5.98
CA ASN A 259 -8.38 1.88 -4.55
C ASN A 259 -9.00 3.21 -4.13
N GLY A 260 -10.06 3.16 -3.32
CA GLY A 260 -10.64 4.34 -2.70
C GLY A 260 -9.74 4.89 -1.59
N LEU A 261 -9.72 6.22 -1.43
CA LEU A 261 -8.87 6.90 -0.45
C LEU A 261 -9.50 7.04 0.94
N GLY A 262 -10.68 6.47 1.15
CA GLY A 262 -11.36 6.40 2.46
C GLY A 262 -12.82 6.84 2.41
N SER A 263 -13.12 7.99 1.84
CA SER A 263 -14.50 8.54 1.81
C SER A 263 -15.25 8.32 0.51
N THR A 264 -14.63 7.80 -0.54
CA THR A 264 -15.33 7.53 -1.82
C THR A 264 -16.15 6.25 -1.72
N PRO A 265 -17.49 6.32 -1.87
CA PRO A 265 -18.35 5.13 -1.77
C PRO A 265 -18.06 4.09 -2.87
N LEU A 266 -18.29 2.82 -2.57
CA LEU A 266 -18.14 1.74 -3.55
C LEU A 266 -18.98 1.96 -4.82
N MET A 267 -20.16 2.58 -4.71
CA MET A 267 -20.99 2.93 -5.87
C MET A 267 -20.20 3.79 -6.88
N GLU A 268 -19.51 4.83 -6.42
CA GLU A 268 -18.72 5.72 -7.26
C GLU A 268 -17.47 5.02 -7.80
N GLN A 269 -16.81 4.21 -6.97
CA GLN A 269 -15.69 3.39 -7.42
C GLN A 269 -16.11 2.43 -8.55
N TYR A 270 -17.31 1.82 -8.51
CA TYR A 270 -17.82 0.97 -9.59
C TYR A 270 -18.20 1.76 -10.85
N VAL A 271 -18.71 2.99 -10.73
CA VAL A 271 -18.94 3.88 -11.90
C VAL A 271 -17.60 4.14 -12.59
N PHE A 272 -16.58 4.53 -11.82
CA PHE A 272 -15.23 4.75 -12.35
C PHE A 272 -14.63 3.48 -12.95
N ALA A 273 -14.79 2.32 -12.33
CA ALA A 273 -14.32 1.03 -12.84
C ALA A 273 -14.92 0.67 -14.20
N ASN A 274 -16.21 0.96 -14.41
CA ASN A 274 -16.87 0.74 -15.69
C ASN A 274 -16.26 1.60 -16.81
N ASP A 275 -15.92 2.84 -16.52
CA ASP A 275 -15.30 3.74 -17.51
C ASP A 275 -13.86 3.35 -17.81
N VAL A 276 -13.06 2.99 -16.78
CA VAL A 276 -11.70 2.45 -16.95
C VAL A 276 -11.72 1.18 -17.79
N ALA A 277 -12.66 0.25 -17.53
CA ALA A 277 -12.76 -1.01 -18.27
C ALA A 277 -12.99 -0.79 -19.77
N LYS A 278 -13.85 0.17 -20.16
CA LYS A 278 -14.08 0.55 -21.56
C LYS A 278 -12.80 1.07 -22.22
N LEU A 279 -12.12 2.01 -21.57
CA LEU A 279 -10.89 2.62 -22.07
C LEU A 279 -9.77 1.60 -22.26
N LEU A 280 -9.56 0.71 -21.30
CA LEU A 280 -8.54 -0.33 -21.41
C LEU A 280 -8.90 -1.39 -22.46
N HIS A 281 -10.20 -1.72 -22.61
CA HIS A 281 -10.66 -2.60 -23.68
C HIS A 281 -10.41 -1.99 -25.08
N GLU A 282 -10.67 -0.69 -25.27
CA GLU A 282 -10.37 0.04 -26.50
C GLU A 282 -8.87 0.05 -26.84
N LYS A 283 -8.00 0.04 -25.84
CA LYS A 283 -6.55 -0.10 -26.01
C LYS A 283 -6.10 -1.55 -26.27
N GLY A 284 -7.03 -2.51 -26.24
CA GLY A 284 -6.77 -3.93 -26.53
C GLY A 284 -5.98 -4.67 -25.46
N VAL A 285 -5.92 -4.16 -24.23
CA VAL A 285 -5.25 -4.84 -23.10
C VAL A 285 -6.16 -5.91 -22.47
N GLU A 286 -5.57 -7.00 -22.02
CA GLU A 286 -6.27 -8.06 -21.30
C GLU A 286 -6.17 -7.82 -19.78
N LEU A 287 -7.32 -7.73 -19.09
CA LEU A 287 -7.38 -7.62 -17.64
C LEU A 287 -7.56 -9.00 -17.01
N ALA A 288 -6.45 -9.65 -16.64
CA ALA A 288 -6.44 -11.00 -16.08
C ALA A 288 -6.68 -11.02 -14.56
N PHE A 289 -6.41 -9.93 -13.84
CA PHE A 289 -6.71 -9.74 -12.43
C PHE A 289 -7.42 -8.41 -12.21
N LYS A 290 -8.38 -8.37 -11.28
CA LYS A 290 -9.13 -7.14 -10.95
C LYS A 290 -9.47 -7.11 -9.47
N LYS A 291 -9.22 -5.96 -8.83
CA LYS A 291 -9.60 -5.70 -7.44
C LYS A 291 -10.09 -4.27 -7.26
N ILE A 292 -11.09 -4.07 -6.40
CA ILE A 292 -11.70 -2.77 -6.12
C ILE A 292 -12.10 -2.70 -4.64
N GLY A 293 -11.87 -1.56 -4.01
CA GLY A 293 -12.20 -1.31 -2.61
C GLY A 293 -11.25 -0.31 -1.98
N ASN A 294 -11.26 -0.22 -0.66
CA ASN A 294 -10.33 0.60 0.12
C ASN A 294 -9.23 -0.32 0.66
N TYR A 295 -8.00 -0.16 0.17
CA TYR A 295 -6.85 -0.99 0.54
C TYR A 295 -5.68 -0.20 1.08
N MET A 296 -5.40 0.98 0.52
CA MET A 296 -4.47 1.97 1.04
C MET A 296 -5.16 3.33 0.98
N THR A 297 -5.64 3.79 2.11
CA THR A 297 -6.43 5.00 2.24
C THR A 297 -5.58 6.21 2.65
N SER A 298 -6.21 7.35 2.79
CA SER A 298 -5.68 8.55 3.41
C SER A 298 -6.73 9.07 4.39
N ILE A 299 -6.99 8.33 5.45
CA ILE A 299 -8.01 8.57 6.48
C ILE A 299 -9.41 8.75 5.85
N ASP A 300 -9.92 9.98 5.83
CA ASP A 300 -11.22 10.37 5.28
C ASP A 300 -11.12 11.19 3.98
N MET A 301 -10.02 11.07 3.25
CA MET A 301 -9.87 11.71 1.94
C MET A 301 -10.90 11.14 0.96
N ALA A 302 -11.65 12.02 0.31
CA ALA A 302 -12.46 11.64 -0.83
C ALA A 302 -11.56 11.62 -2.08
N GLY A 303 -11.63 10.56 -2.86
CA GLY A 303 -10.81 10.33 -4.03
C GLY A 303 -10.56 8.85 -4.25
N LEU A 304 -9.78 8.54 -5.24
CA LEU A 304 -9.37 7.17 -5.58
C LEU A 304 -8.03 7.14 -6.30
N SER A 305 -7.42 5.97 -6.37
CA SER A 305 -6.26 5.70 -7.22
C SER A 305 -6.51 4.49 -8.14
N LEU A 306 -5.85 4.52 -9.28
CA LEU A 306 -5.86 3.50 -10.32
C LEU A 306 -4.46 2.93 -10.43
N THR A 307 -4.31 1.62 -10.16
CA THR A 307 -3.05 0.90 -10.29
C THR A 307 -3.16 -0.13 -11.40
N LEU A 308 -2.16 -0.21 -12.24
CA LEU A 308 -1.93 -1.33 -13.15
C LEU A 308 -0.63 -2.04 -12.77
N ILE A 309 -0.65 -3.36 -12.88
CA ILE A 309 0.53 -4.22 -12.87
C ILE A 309 0.60 -4.96 -14.21
N ARG A 310 1.72 -4.83 -14.95
CA ARG A 310 1.96 -5.68 -16.12
C ARG A 310 2.32 -7.08 -15.65
N LEU A 311 1.55 -8.07 -16.06
CA LEU A 311 1.75 -9.48 -15.71
C LEU A 311 2.79 -10.12 -16.66
N ALA A 312 4.05 -9.75 -16.44
CA ALA A 312 5.17 -10.23 -17.24
C ALA A 312 5.51 -11.71 -16.96
N ASP A 313 5.05 -12.25 -15.84
CA ASP A 313 5.27 -13.64 -15.42
C ASP A 313 3.93 -14.25 -14.96
N ASP A 314 3.68 -15.50 -15.36
CA ASP A 314 2.47 -16.24 -14.94
C ASP A 314 2.43 -16.49 -13.43
N GLU A 315 3.59 -16.67 -12.78
CA GLU A 315 3.68 -16.82 -11.32
C GLU A 315 3.05 -15.63 -10.58
N TRP A 316 3.12 -14.43 -11.14
CA TRP A 316 2.52 -13.24 -10.51
C TRP A 316 1.00 -13.28 -10.53
N LEU A 317 0.42 -13.75 -11.64
CA LEU A 317 -1.03 -13.91 -11.73
C LEU A 317 -1.52 -15.01 -10.77
N ASP A 318 -0.81 -16.12 -10.71
CA ASP A 318 -1.10 -17.21 -9.79
C ASP A 318 -1.02 -16.73 -8.33
N ALA A 319 0.04 -15.99 -7.98
CA ALA A 319 0.21 -15.39 -6.67
C ALA A 319 -0.93 -14.39 -6.32
N LEU A 320 -1.34 -13.54 -7.26
CA LEU A 320 -2.45 -12.60 -7.05
C LEU A 320 -3.78 -13.32 -6.79
N ASN A 321 -4.01 -14.46 -7.44
CA ASN A 321 -5.22 -15.28 -7.29
C ASN A 321 -5.14 -16.30 -6.14
N ALA A 322 -3.96 -16.55 -5.60
CA ALA A 322 -3.79 -17.51 -4.51
C ALA A 322 -4.59 -17.07 -3.26
N PRO A 323 -5.26 -18.02 -2.58
CA PRO A 323 -6.02 -17.70 -1.37
C PRO A 323 -5.09 -17.20 -0.26
N VAL A 324 -5.58 -16.27 0.54
CA VAL A 324 -4.90 -15.74 1.72
C VAL A 324 -5.85 -15.69 2.92
N THR A 325 -5.28 -15.62 4.11
CA THR A 325 -6.05 -15.45 5.34
C THR A 325 -5.51 -14.24 6.09
N THR A 326 -6.15 -13.09 5.84
CA THR A 326 -5.82 -11.79 6.45
C THR A 326 -7.11 -11.04 6.80
N PRO A 327 -7.08 -10.03 7.67
CA PRO A 327 -8.27 -9.23 7.97
C PRO A 327 -8.91 -8.52 6.75
N ALA A 328 -8.12 -8.14 5.72
CA ALA A 328 -8.61 -7.16 4.73
C ALA A 328 -8.34 -7.47 3.24
N TRP A 329 -7.75 -8.60 2.89
CA TRP A 329 -7.55 -8.91 1.45
C TRP A 329 -8.74 -9.58 0.80
#